data_9de157306af91c8e9c46a8df5e1f536f
#
_entry.id   9de157306af91c8e9c46a8df5e1f536f
#
_cell.length_a   1.000
_cell.length_b   1.000
_cell.length_c   1.000
_cell.angle_alpha   90.00
_cell.angle_beta   90.00
_cell.angle_gamma   90.00
#
_symmetry.space_group_name_H-M   'P 1'
#
loop_
_entity.id
_entity.type
_entity.pdbx_description
1 polymer ?
#
loop_
_entity_poly.entity_id
_entity_poly.type
_entity_poly.pdbx_seq_one_letter_code
_entity_poly.pdbx_strand_id
1 'polypeptide(L)'
;MWGRARGWAGGVSVDVVKIETGLRGDAKLVVTDDDTARALGSGIVDVLGSPRLVALCEEACCNAVANLLEDGTTTVGMRIQFDHLQPTPVGAEVVAEAVLEKIEGRRLKFTVSASDSGGLVAAGKITRVLVDLDRFMSKCSSA
;
A
#
# COMPACT_ATOMS: atom_id res chain seq x y z
N MET A 1 6.26 -16.19 11.37
CA MET A 1 5.72 -15.18 12.26
C MET A 1 6.26 -13.82 11.95
N TRP A 2 5.42 -12.84 11.86
CA TRP A 2 5.78 -11.50 11.47
C TRP A 2 6.01 -10.61 12.65
N GLY A 3 6.95 -9.67 12.49
CA GLY A 3 7.28 -8.76 13.56
C GLY A 3 7.90 -9.40 14.77
N ARG A 4 8.46 -10.57 14.63
CA ARG A 4 9.11 -11.22 15.73
C ARG A 4 10.44 -10.57 16.08
N ALA A 5 10.92 -10.89 17.24
CA ALA A 5 12.16 -10.36 17.73
C ALA A 5 13.35 -10.74 16.84
N ARG A 6 14.26 -9.81 16.68
CA ARG A 6 15.49 -10.02 15.95
C ARG A 6 16.51 -10.83 16.75
N GLY A 7 16.28 -11.02 18.03
CA GLY A 7 17.16 -11.77 18.88
C GLY A 7 18.26 -10.92 19.48
N TRP A 8 19.42 -11.52 19.71
CA TRP A 8 20.47 -10.91 20.47
C TRP A 8 21.70 -10.64 19.65
N ALA A 9 22.36 -9.54 19.93
CA ALA A 9 23.66 -9.20 19.38
C ALA A 9 24.64 -9.09 20.53
N GLY A 10 25.53 -10.06 20.67
CA GLY A 10 26.56 -10.03 21.74
C GLY A 10 25.97 -10.02 23.13
N GLY A 11 24.84 -10.66 23.35
CA GLY A 11 24.20 -10.71 24.65
C GLY A 11 23.35 -9.48 24.98
N VAL A 12 23.26 -8.54 24.04
CA VAL A 12 22.45 -7.34 24.21
C VAL A 12 21.16 -7.50 23.40
N SER A 13 20.04 -7.28 24.06
CA SER A 13 18.75 -7.32 23.41
C SER A 13 18.63 -6.18 22.40
N VAL A 14 18.20 -6.52 21.19
CA VAL A 14 17.90 -5.54 20.16
C VAL A 14 16.40 -5.27 20.22
N ASP A 15 16.04 -4.01 20.28
CA ASP A 15 14.64 -3.62 20.23
C ASP A 15 14.02 -4.10 18.94
N VAL A 16 12.87 -4.73 19.06
CA VAL A 16 12.15 -5.26 17.93
C VAL A 16 10.90 -4.47 17.74
N VAL A 17 10.75 -3.91 16.55
CA VAL A 17 9.52 -3.27 16.15
C VAL A 17 8.69 -4.31 15.42
N LYS A 18 7.57 -4.65 16.00
CA LYS A 18 6.68 -5.64 15.41
C LYS A 18 5.72 -5.01 14.43
N ILE A 19 5.33 -5.80 13.43
CA ILE A 19 4.16 -5.46 12.65
C ILE A 19 2.95 -5.75 13.53
N GLU A 20 2.17 -4.71 13.80
CA GLU A 20 0.98 -4.83 14.63
C GLU A 20 -0.11 -3.89 14.13
N THR A 21 -1.32 -4.13 14.56
CA THR A 21 -2.46 -3.29 14.17
C THR A 21 -2.27 -1.86 14.65
N GLY A 22 -2.81 -0.91 13.90
CA GLY A 22 -2.68 0.51 14.19
C GLY A 22 -1.52 1.19 13.46
N LEU A 23 -0.64 0.45 12.80
CA LEU A 23 0.42 1.05 11.97
C LEU A 23 -0.20 1.86 10.85
N ARG A 24 0.37 3.04 10.60
CA ARG A 24 -0.12 3.96 9.58
C ARG A 24 0.96 4.26 8.57
N GLY A 25 0.52 4.48 7.33
CA GLY A 25 1.39 4.97 6.26
C GLY A 25 0.62 5.93 5.40
N ASP A 26 1.35 6.78 4.68
CA ASP A 26 0.74 7.69 3.72
C ASP A 26 1.57 7.74 2.45
N ALA A 27 0.96 8.30 1.40
CA ALA A 27 1.62 8.55 0.13
C ALA A 27 0.94 9.73 -0.54
N LYS A 28 1.71 10.49 -1.30
CA LYS A 28 1.22 11.71 -1.97
C LYS A 28 1.47 11.63 -3.45
N LEU A 29 0.58 12.26 -4.21
CA LEU A 29 0.70 12.36 -5.65
C LEU A 29 0.20 13.71 -6.11
N VAL A 30 1.01 14.40 -6.92
CA VAL A 30 0.51 15.53 -7.72
C VAL A 30 0.13 14.93 -9.07
N VAL A 31 -1.15 15.02 -9.41
CA VAL A 31 -1.69 14.36 -10.61
C VAL A 31 -1.06 14.96 -11.87
N THR A 32 -0.50 14.11 -12.73
CA THR A 32 0.03 14.50 -14.03
C THR A 32 -0.83 13.93 -15.15
N ASP A 33 -0.52 14.31 -16.40
CA ASP A 33 -1.23 13.77 -17.55
C ASP A 33 -1.12 12.24 -17.64
N ASP A 34 0.01 11.68 -17.21
CA ASP A 34 0.22 10.24 -17.23
C ASP A 34 -0.63 9.47 -16.23
N ASP A 35 -1.19 10.17 -15.25
CA ASP A 35 -2.00 9.58 -14.19
C ASP A 35 -3.49 9.55 -14.52
N THR A 36 -3.88 10.10 -15.67
CA THR A 36 -5.28 10.21 -16.05
C THR A 36 -5.88 8.88 -16.47
N ALA A 37 -7.20 8.76 -16.31
CA ALA A 37 -7.93 7.58 -16.79
C ALA A 37 -7.65 7.35 -18.27
N ARG A 38 -7.63 8.41 -19.09
CA ARG A 38 -7.34 8.30 -20.51
C ARG A 38 -5.95 7.72 -20.75
N ALA A 39 -4.92 8.23 -20.07
CA ALA A 39 -3.55 7.75 -20.24
C ALA A 39 -3.38 6.29 -19.82
N LEU A 40 -4.14 5.85 -18.82
CA LEU A 40 -4.06 4.50 -18.28
C LEU A 40 -4.98 3.49 -19.01
N GLY A 41 -5.75 3.96 -19.97
CA GLY A 41 -6.70 3.10 -20.66
C GLY A 41 -7.91 2.73 -19.79
N SER A 42 -8.23 3.54 -18.80
CA SER A 42 -9.29 3.29 -17.84
C SER A 42 -10.50 4.21 -18.06
N GLY A 43 -10.78 4.56 -19.29
CA GLY A 43 -11.86 5.46 -19.67
C GLY A 43 -11.34 6.59 -20.55
N ILE A 44 -12.16 7.63 -20.74
CA ILE A 44 -11.84 8.71 -21.67
C ILE A 44 -11.74 10.08 -21.00
N VAL A 45 -11.68 10.12 -19.67
CA VAL A 45 -11.64 11.40 -18.94
C VAL A 45 -10.22 11.75 -18.50
N ASP A 46 -9.94 13.03 -18.47
CA ASP A 46 -8.61 13.56 -18.14
C ASP A 46 -8.53 13.97 -16.67
N VAL A 47 -8.88 13.04 -15.81
CA VAL A 47 -8.75 13.18 -14.36
C VAL A 47 -8.00 11.96 -13.82
N LEU A 48 -7.59 12.04 -12.57
CA LEU A 48 -6.88 10.92 -11.92
C LEU A 48 -7.64 9.61 -12.15
N GLY A 49 -6.96 8.65 -12.77
CA GLY A 49 -7.53 7.34 -13.06
C GLY A 49 -7.56 6.43 -11.83
N SER A 50 -8.61 5.62 -11.74
CA SER A 50 -8.76 4.69 -10.62
C SER A 50 -7.57 3.77 -10.44
N PRO A 51 -6.96 3.19 -11.49
CA PRO A 51 -5.80 2.33 -11.29
C PRO A 51 -4.63 3.04 -10.60
N ARG A 52 -4.39 4.31 -10.94
CA ARG A 52 -3.31 5.08 -10.32
C ARG A 52 -3.63 5.41 -8.87
N LEU A 53 -4.90 5.72 -8.59
CA LEU A 53 -5.34 6.01 -7.22
C LEU A 53 -5.23 4.77 -6.33
N VAL A 54 -5.59 3.61 -6.86
CA VAL A 54 -5.39 2.33 -6.16
C VAL A 54 -3.90 2.13 -5.84
N ALA A 55 -3.03 2.35 -6.83
CA ALA A 55 -1.58 2.22 -6.64
C ALA A 55 -1.08 3.16 -5.54
N LEU A 56 -1.60 4.38 -5.46
CA LEU A 56 -1.23 5.32 -4.40
C LEU A 56 -1.63 4.79 -3.02
N CYS A 57 -2.81 4.21 -2.92
CA CYS A 57 -3.27 3.59 -1.68
C CYS A 57 -2.43 2.36 -1.31
N GLU A 58 -2.01 1.58 -2.29
CA GLU A 58 -1.10 0.47 -2.05
C GLU A 58 0.27 0.96 -1.57
N GLU A 59 0.75 2.05 -2.14
CA GLU A 59 1.99 2.68 -1.68
C GLU A 59 1.88 3.09 -0.21
N ALA A 60 0.76 3.67 0.19
CA ALA A 60 0.51 4.01 1.58
C ALA A 60 0.55 2.77 2.49
N CYS A 61 -0.02 1.65 2.04
CA CYS A 61 0.06 0.38 2.77
C CYS A 61 1.51 -0.08 2.92
N CYS A 62 2.29 -0.01 1.84
CA CYS A 62 3.69 -0.39 1.87
C CYS A 62 4.48 0.48 2.85
N ASN A 63 4.21 1.79 2.84
CA ASN A 63 4.90 2.73 3.72
C ASN A 63 4.60 2.46 5.20
N ALA A 64 3.40 1.96 5.49
CA ALA A 64 3.02 1.65 6.87
C ALA A 64 3.92 0.60 7.52
N VAL A 65 4.48 -0.32 6.74
CA VAL A 65 5.28 -1.45 7.26
C VAL A 65 6.71 -1.48 6.74
N ALA A 66 7.10 -0.52 5.90
CA ALA A 66 8.37 -0.56 5.17
C ALA A 66 9.60 -0.77 6.07
N ASN A 67 9.63 -0.11 7.23
CA ASN A 67 10.77 -0.14 8.13
C ASN A 67 10.77 -1.36 9.07
N LEU A 68 9.76 -2.20 8.98
CA LEU A 68 9.57 -3.34 9.87
C LEU A 68 9.79 -4.67 9.19
N LEU A 69 10.06 -4.66 7.89
CA LEU A 69 10.25 -5.88 7.11
C LEU A 69 11.69 -6.38 7.25
N GLU A 70 11.84 -7.68 7.41
CA GLU A 70 13.14 -8.32 7.37
C GLU A 70 13.71 -8.29 5.95
N ASP A 71 15.03 -8.33 5.83
CA ASP A 71 15.69 -8.38 4.53
C ASP A 71 15.16 -9.58 3.72
N GLY A 72 14.88 -9.35 2.45
CA GLY A 72 14.36 -10.39 1.57
C GLY A 72 12.85 -10.59 1.69
N THR A 73 12.18 -9.86 2.57
CA THR A 73 10.73 -9.94 2.76
C THR A 73 10.06 -8.70 2.19
N THR A 74 8.94 -8.89 1.53
CA THR A 74 8.13 -7.79 1.02
C THR A 74 6.64 -8.12 1.16
N THR A 75 5.79 -7.20 0.74
CA THR A 75 4.36 -7.46 0.65
C THR A 75 3.91 -7.34 -0.80
N VAL A 76 2.91 -8.12 -1.15
CA VAL A 76 2.28 -8.06 -2.46
C VAL A 76 0.77 -7.89 -2.30
N GLY A 77 0.13 -7.24 -3.25
CA GLY A 77 -1.31 -7.05 -3.23
C GLY A 77 -2.05 -8.34 -3.51
N MET A 78 -3.12 -8.59 -2.77
CA MET A 78 -3.92 -9.80 -2.93
C MET A 78 -5.39 -9.48 -3.21
N ARG A 79 -5.96 -8.53 -2.48
CA ARG A 79 -7.37 -8.18 -2.63
C ARG A 79 -7.56 -6.69 -2.48
N ILE A 80 -8.37 -6.13 -3.35
CA ILE A 80 -8.66 -4.69 -3.36
C ILE A 80 -10.17 -4.51 -3.45
N GLN A 81 -10.73 -3.81 -2.45
CA GLN A 81 -12.12 -3.34 -2.46
C GLN A 81 -12.05 -1.83 -2.38
N PHE A 82 -12.55 -1.15 -3.41
CA PHE A 82 -12.21 0.26 -3.57
C PHE A 82 -13.35 1.04 -4.22
N ASP A 83 -13.70 2.16 -3.62
CA ASP A 83 -14.66 3.10 -4.16
C ASP A 83 -13.95 4.40 -4.50
N HIS A 84 -14.01 4.79 -5.77
CA HIS A 84 -13.50 6.06 -6.26
C HIS A 84 -14.67 7.03 -6.32
N LEU A 85 -14.71 7.98 -5.42
CA LEU A 85 -15.92 8.76 -5.11
C LEU A 85 -15.98 10.12 -5.77
N GLN A 86 -14.83 10.75 -6.04
CA GLN A 86 -14.75 12.09 -6.60
C GLN A 86 -13.58 12.19 -7.57
N PRO A 87 -13.72 12.98 -8.65
CA PRO A 87 -12.60 13.17 -9.59
C PRO A 87 -11.57 14.15 -9.01
N THR A 88 -10.31 13.95 -9.40
CA THR A 88 -9.23 14.88 -9.07
C THR A 88 -8.56 15.32 -10.36
N PRO A 89 -8.45 16.63 -10.62
CA PRO A 89 -7.88 17.13 -11.87
C PRO A 89 -6.36 17.05 -11.88
N VAL A 90 -5.79 17.11 -13.09
CA VAL A 90 -4.35 17.25 -13.28
C VAL A 90 -3.88 18.52 -12.54
N GLY A 91 -2.74 18.40 -11.85
CA GLY A 91 -2.16 19.49 -11.07
C GLY A 91 -2.55 19.50 -9.60
N ALA A 92 -3.60 18.81 -9.22
CA ALA A 92 -4.01 18.75 -7.81
C ALA A 92 -3.24 17.66 -7.06
N GLU A 93 -3.07 17.86 -5.76
CA GLU A 93 -2.42 16.89 -4.89
C GLU A 93 -3.45 15.97 -4.25
N VAL A 94 -3.14 14.68 -4.21
CA VAL A 94 -3.92 13.66 -3.51
C VAL A 94 -3.03 13.04 -2.44
N VAL A 95 -3.57 12.86 -1.25
CA VAL A 95 -2.88 12.18 -0.15
C VAL A 95 -3.66 10.91 0.18
N ALA A 96 -2.99 9.78 0.12
CA ALA A 96 -3.55 8.51 0.55
C ALA A 96 -3.03 8.16 1.94
N GLU A 97 -3.89 7.53 2.73
CA GLU A 97 -3.56 7.04 4.06
C GLU A 97 -3.99 5.59 4.19
N ALA A 98 -3.19 4.81 4.90
CA ALA A 98 -3.49 3.42 5.18
C ALA A 98 -3.30 3.15 6.68
N VAL A 99 -4.21 2.36 7.23
CA VAL A 99 -4.11 1.90 8.61
C VAL A 99 -4.20 0.38 8.61
N LEU A 100 -3.23 -0.26 9.24
CA LEU A 100 -3.27 -1.72 9.39
C LEU A 100 -4.31 -2.08 10.44
N GLU A 101 -5.42 -2.66 10.00
CA GLU A 101 -6.55 -2.97 10.86
C GLU A 101 -6.52 -4.39 11.41
N LYS A 102 -6.01 -5.34 10.62
CA LYS A 102 -6.07 -6.75 10.99
C LYS A 102 -4.91 -7.52 10.41
N ILE A 103 -4.41 -8.48 11.18
CA ILE A 103 -3.36 -9.39 10.75
C ILE A 103 -3.89 -10.81 10.86
N GLU A 104 -3.86 -11.55 9.77
CA GLU A 104 -4.29 -12.94 9.73
C GLU A 104 -3.18 -13.77 9.10
N GLY A 105 -2.31 -14.30 9.92
CA GLY A 105 -1.12 -14.99 9.43
C GLY A 105 -0.24 -14.03 8.64
N ARG A 106 -0.05 -14.31 7.36
CA ARG A 106 0.72 -13.46 6.45
C ARG A 106 -0.10 -12.34 5.83
N ARG A 107 -1.40 -12.33 6.03
CA ARG A 107 -2.28 -11.34 5.42
C ARG A 107 -2.39 -10.12 6.29
N LEU A 108 -2.09 -8.98 5.69
CA LEU A 108 -2.17 -7.68 6.33
C LEU A 108 -3.36 -6.95 5.70
N LYS A 109 -4.38 -6.68 6.50
CA LYS A 109 -5.59 -6.03 6.02
C LYS A 109 -5.59 -4.57 6.43
N PHE A 110 -5.56 -3.69 5.42
CA PHE A 110 -5.52 -2.25 5.60
C PHE A 110 -6.86 -1.61 5.26
N THR A 111 -7.21 -0.58 6.01
CA THR A 111 -8.24 0.36 5.60
C THR A 111 -7.52 1.54 4.96
N VAL A 112 -7.95 1.93 3.78
CA VAL A 112 -7.32 3.02 3.02
C VAL A 112 -8.32 4.10 2.68
N SER A 113 -7.80 5.32 2.55
CA SER A 113 -8.58 6.46 2.08
C SER A 113 -7.64 7.41 1.34
N ALA A 114 -8.22 8.22 0.47
CA ALA A 114 -7.47 9.26 -0.22
C ALA A 114 -8.32 10.52 -0.24
N SER A 115 -7.64 11.66 -0.14
CA SER A 115 -8.30 12.98 -0.12
C SER A 115 -7.51 13.97 -0.93
N ASP A 116 -8.22 14.93 -1.52
CA ASP A 116 -7.61 16.13 -2.11
C ASP A 116 -8.15 17.36 -1.38
N SER A 117 -7.92 18.56 -1.91
CA SER A 117 -8.39 19.80 -1.28
C SER A 117 -9.91 19.87 -1.19
N GLY A 118 -10.62 19.13 -2.00
CA GLY A 118 -12.09 19.09 -2.01
C GLY A 118 -12.67 18.08 -1.04
N GLY A 119 -11.84 17.25 -0.40
CA GLY A 119 -12.29 16.27 0.56
C GLY A 119 -11.97 14.84 0.14
N LEU A 120 -12.73 13.91 0.66
CA LEU A 120 -12.53 12.47 0.42
C LEU A 120 -12.79 12.13 -1.04
N VAL A 121 -11.81 11.52 -1.71
CA VAL A 121 -11.93 11.10 -3.10
C VAL A 121 -12.02 9.58 -3.26
N ALA A 122 -11.55 8.83 -2.28
CA ALA A 122 -11.62 7.37 -2.34
C ALA A 122 -11.54 6.76 -0.95
N ALA A 123 -12.11 5.57 -0.83
CA ALA A 123 -12.01 4.77 0.39
C ALA A 123 -12.11 3.30 0.04
N GLY A 124 -11.49 2.46 0.86
CA GLY A 124 -11.56 1.03 0.61
C GLY A 124 -10.75 0.21 1.58
N LYS A 125 -10.55 -1.04 1.21
CA LYS A 125 -9.75 -2.01 1.97
C LYS A 125 -8.81 -2.72 1.03
N ILE A 126 -7.57 -2.89 1.47
CA ILE A 126 -6.55 -3.58 0.71
C ILE A 126 -5.93 -4.66 1.59
N THR A 127 -5.90 -5.88 1.08
CA THR A 127 -5.19 -6.97 1.73
C THR A 127 -3.88 -7.18 0.98
N ARG A 128 -2.78 -7.14 1.73
CA ARG A 128 -1.46 -7.45 1.20
C ARG A 128 -0.92 -8.67 1.92
N VAL A 129 -0.03 -9.39 1.28
CA VAL A 129 0.52 -10.64 1.81
C VAL A 129 2.02 -10.50 1.95
N LEU A 130 2.53 -10.86 3.12
CA LEU A 130 3.97 -10.93 3.39
C LEU A 130 4.54 -12.14 2.67
N VAL A 131 5.58 -11.93 1.88
CA VAL A 131 6.21 -12.99 1.10
C VAL A 131 7.73 -12.88 1.18
N ASP A 132 8.40 -14.01 1.02
CA ASP A 132 9.82 -14.06 0.72
C ASP A 132 9.97 -13.70 -0.76
N LEU A 133 10.74 -12.65 -1.07
CA LEU A 133 10.82 -12.12 -2.42
C LEU A 133 11.33 -13.16 -3.43
N ASP A 134 12.43 -13.83 -3.11
CA ASP A 134 13.01 -14.81 -4.03
C ASP A 134 12.07 -15.99 -4.28
N ARG A 135 11.46 -16.49 -3.22
CA ARG A 135 10.51 -17.58 -3.33
C ARG A 135 9.29 -17.17 -4.14
N PHE A 136 8.79 -15.97 -3.90
CA PHE A 136 7.64 -15.44 -4.63
C PHE A 136 7.95 -15.34 -6.12
N MET A 137 9.09 -14.73 -6.45
CA MET A 137 9.48 -14.55 -7.84
C MET A 137 9.77 -15.87 -8.55
N SER A 138 10.22 -16.88 -7.82
CA SER A 138 10.48 -18.19 -8.43
C SER A 138 9.23 -18.84 -9.01
N LYS A 139 8.05 -18.44 -8.55
CA LYS A 139 6.78 -18.93 -9.08
C LYS A 139 6.48 -18.44 -10.50
N CYS A 140 7.20 -17.44 -10.97
CA CYS A 140 7.03 -16.89 -12.31
C CYS A 140 7.91 -17.58 -13.35
N SER A 141 8.77 -18.47 -12.92
CA SER A 141 9.82 -19.03 -13.79
C SER A 141 9.29 -19.95 -14.88
N SER A 142 8.07 -20.47 -14.73
CA SER A 142 7.48 -21.41 -15.67
C SER A 142 6.68 -20.74 -16.78
N ALA A 143 6.60 -19.43 -16.78
CA ALA A 143 5.79 -18.71 -17.76
C ALA A 143 6.38 -18.75 -19.15
#